data_729d6f63025ef9e15c0eaef4f0675bef
#
_entry.id   729d6f63025ef9e15c0eaef4f0675bef
#
_cell.length_a   1.000
_cell.length_b   1.000
_cell.length_c   1.000
_cell.angle_alpha   90.00
_cell.angle_beta   90.00
_cell.angle_gamma   90.00
#
_symmetry.space_group_name_H-M   'P 1'
#
loop_
_entity.id
_entity.type
_entity.pdbx_description
1 polymer ?
#
loop_
_entity_poly.entity_id
_entity_poly.type
_entity_poly.pdbx_seq_one_letter_code
_entity_poly.pdbx_strand_id
1 'polypeptide(L)'
;RRVIRTLKKMNIKTVAVYSDADANAPHVTEADEAVYLGASPSAESYLKQDLILNFCKELGVDGIHPGYGFLSENAHFARKVKDAGITLIGPSPESMEIMGDKLSAKQAVKSYHVPLVPGVDVAISDIDAAIKIAEEVGYPILIKASAGGGGKGMRLVERSEDFTEQMRMAQNEARSSFGDDAVFIEKFVSKPRHIEIQVFADRMGNAVYLFERECSIQRRHQKVVEEAPSAILTPEMRKAMGEAAVNVCKACNYEGAGTVEFLV
;
A
#
# COMPACT_ATOMS: atom_id res chain seq x y z
N ARG A 1 -3.56 -19.68 -6.13
CA ARG A 1 -4.57 -20.75 -5.97
C ARG A 1 -5.97 -20.19 -5.71
N ARG A 2 -6.14 -19.23 -4.77
CA ARG A 2 -7.46 -18.67 -4.45
C ARG A 2 -8.12 -18.05 -5.69
N VAL A 3 -7.36 -17.27 -6.47
CA VAL A 3 -7.81 -16.65 -7.72
C VAL A 3 -8.11 -17.72 -8.78
N ILE A 4 -7.18 -18.66 -9.01
CA ILE A 4 -7.35 -19.77 -9.97
C ILE A 4 -8.66 -20.54 -9.74
N ARG A 5 -8.97 -20.88 -8.49
CA ARG A 5 -10.23 -21.58 -8.16
C ARG A 5 -11.48 -20.77 -8.49
N THR A 6 -11.43 -19.46 -8.32
CA THR A 6 -12.56 -18.58 -8.68
C THR A 6 -12.69 -18.46 -10.19
N LEU A 7 -11.60 -18.25 -10.92
CA LEU A 7 -11.60 -18.16 -12.37
C LEU A 7 -12.12 -19.45 -13.02
N LYS A 8 -11.72 -20.61 -12.50
CA LYS A 8 -12.28 -21.91 -12.96
C LYS A 8 -13.80 -22.00 -12.76
N LYS A 9 -14.34 -21.52 -11.63
CA LYS A 9 -15.79 -21.45 -11.43
C LYS A 9 -16.50 -20.51 -12.41
N MET A 10 -15.78 -19.51 -12.89
CA MET A 10 -16.27 -18.55 -13.89
C MET A 10 -16.02 -19.01 -15.33
N ASN A 11 -15.46 -20.19 -15.55
CA ASN A 11 -15.04 -20.71 -16.85
C ASN A 11 -14.01 -19.80 -17.57
N ILE A 12 -13.15 -19.16 -16.80
CA ILE A 12 -12.06 -18.33 -17.31
C ILE A 12 -10.76 -19.15 -17.25
N LYS A 13 -10.06 -19.26 -18.37
CA LYS A 13 -8.76 -19.94 -18.45
C LYS A 13 -7.70 -19.21 -17.63
N THR A 14 -6.77 -19.96 -17.10
CA THR A 14 -5.74 -19.47 -16.20
C THR A 14 -4.35 -19.85 -16.67
N VAL A 15 -3.44 -18.88 -16.66
CA VAL A 15 -2.00 -19.08 -16.87
C VAL A 15 -1.28 -18.73 -15.57
N ALA A 16 -0.57 -19.69 -15.00
CA ALA A 16 0.28 -19.44 -13.84
C ALA A 16 1.72 -19.17 -14.27
N VAL A 17 2.40 -18.30 -13.56
CA VAL A 17 3.83 -18.06 -13.74
C VAL A 17 4.62 -18.66 -12.56
N TYR A 18 5.83 -19.16 -12.81
CA TYR A 18 6.66 -19.76 -11.76
C TYR A 18 8.15 -19.60 -12.01
N SER A 19 8.92 -19.59 -10.93
CA SER A 19 10.38 -19.68 -10.93
C SER A 19 10.84 -21.09 -10.60
N ASP A 20 12.16 -21.34 -10.64
CA ASP A 20 12.74 -22.64 -10.24
C ASP A 20 12.25 -23.09 -8.85
N ALA A 21 12.19 -22.18 -7.88
CA ALA A 21 11.75 -22.50 -6.53
C ALA A 21 10.29 -22.96 -6.45
N ASP A 22 9.47 -22.53 -7.39
CA ASP A 22 8.01 -22.76 -7.39
C ASP A 22 7.57 -23.82 -8.40
N ALA A 23 8.51 -24.48 -9.10
CA ALA A 23 8.21 -25.42 -10.18
C ALA A 23 7.24 -26.55 -9.78
N ASN A 24 7.30 -26.97 -8.52
CA ASN A 24 6.43 -28.00 -7.96
C ASN A 24 5.28 -27.45 -7.10
N ALA A 25 5.08 -26.13 -7.10
CA ALA A 25 4.04 -25.50 -6.29
C ALA A 25 2.64 -25.79 -6.86
N PRO A 26 1.62 -25.96 -5.99
CA PRO A 26 0.28 -26.38 -6.44
C PRO A 26 -0.40 -25.44 -7.45
N HIS A 27 -0.06 -24.15 -7.49
CA HIS A 27 -0.64 -23.22 -8.46
C HIS A 27 -0.22 -23.55 -9.90
N VAL A 28 0.98 -24.14 -10.09
CA VAL A 28 1.50 -24.53 -11.40
C VAL A 28 0.66 -25.67 -12.00
N THR A 29 0.28 -26.65 -11.17
CA THR A 29 -0.53 -27.79 -11.60
C THR A 29 -2.04 -27.51 -11.59
N GLU A 30 -2.49 -26.53 -10.81
CA GLU A 30 -3.90 -26.14 -10.74
C GLU A 30 -4.32 -25.19 -11.87
N ALA A 31 -3.42 -24.45 -12.49
CA ALA A 31 -3.72 -23.61 -13.64
C ALA A 31 -3.93 -24.43 -14.90
N ASP A 32 -4.58 -23.85 -15.92
CA ASP A 32 -4.77 -24.51 -17.22
C ASP A 32 -3.47 -24.55 -18.01
N GLU A 33 -2.64 -23.52 -17.86
CA GLU A 33 -1.30 -23.41 -18.42
C GLU A 33 -0.34 -22.83 -17.37
N ALA A 34 0.96 -23.09 -17.54
CA ALA A 34 1.99 -22.55 -16.65
C ALA A 34 3.24 -22.15 -17.44
N VAL A 35 3.83 -21.00 -17.09
CA VAL A 35 4.98 -20.41 -17.78
C VAL A 35 6.16 -20.25 -16.82
N TYR A 36 7.30 -20.75 -17.22
CA TYR A 36 8.55 -20.60 -16.50
C TYR A 36 9.16 -19.22 -16.74
N LEU A 37 9.45 -18.50 -15.65
CA LEU A 37 10.00 -17.14 -15.71
C LEU A 37 11.51 -17.07 -15.51
N GLY A 38 12.14 -18.08 -14.95
CA GLY A 38 13.57 -18.09 -14.69
C GLY A 38 13.95 -18.55 -13.29
N ALA A 39 15.17 -18.19 -12.87
CA ALA A 39 15.76 -18.59 -11.61
C ALA A 39 14.98 -18.11 -10.38
N SER A 40 15.25 -18.72 -9.22
CA SER A 40 14.55 -18.44 -7.95
C SER A 40 14.55 -16.98 -7.48
N PRO A 41 15.65 -16.19 -7.64
CA PRO A 41 15.61 -14.79 -7.26
C PRO A 41 14.53 -14.01 -8.02
N SER A 42 13.73 -13.19 -7.32
CA SER A 42 12.62 -12.45 -7.93
C SER A 42 13.06 -11.50 -9.05
N ALA A 43 14.25 -10.92 -8.94
CA ALA A 43 14.85 -10.08 -10.00
C ALA A 43 15.12 -10.85 -11.29
N GLU A 44 15.30 -12.16 -11.20
CA GLU A 44 15.57 -13.05 -12.32
C GLU A 44 14.31 -13.78 -12.84
N SER A 45 13.16 -13.51 -12.24
CA SER A 45 11.87 -14.13 -12.56
C SER A 45 10.70 -13.16 -12.48
N TYR A 46 10.03 -13.07 -11.34
CA TYR A 46 8.76 -12.35 -11.14
C TYR A 46 8.83 -10.83 -11.37
N LEU A 47 10.02 -10.21 -11.34
CA LEU A 47 10.20 -8.79 -11.62
C LEU A 47 10.59 -8.50 -13.08
N LYS A 48 10.70 -9.52 -13.94
CA LYS A 48 10.98 -9.36 -15.38
C LYS A 48 9.71 -8.95 -16.14
N GLN A 49 9.36 -7.67 -16.06
CA GLN A 49 8.13 -7.11 -16.63
C GLN A 49 7.96 -7.44 -18.12
N ASP A 50 9.01 -7.23 -18.93
CA ASP A 50 8.94 -7.43 -20.37
C ASP A 50 8.79 -8.91 -20.75
N LEU A 51 9.40 -9.81 -20.00
CA LEU A 51 9.22 -11.25 -20.17
C LEU A 51 7.77 -11.67 -19.90
N ILE A 52 7.18 -11.18 -18.81
CA ILE A 52 5.77 -11.44 -18.47
C ILE A 52 4.85 -10.96 -19.59
N LEU A 53 5.06 -9.72 -20.07
CA LEU A 53 4.25 -9.15 -21.15
C LEU A 53 4.40 -9.89 -22.48
N ASN A 54 5.60 -10.40 -22.79
CA ASN A 54 5.81 -11.22 -23.98
C ASN A 54 5.01 -12.52 -23.91
N PHE A 55 5.04 -13.23 -22.78
CA PHE A 55 4.20 -14.42 -22.61
C PHE A 55 2.70 -14.11 -22.67
N CYS A 56 2.28 -12.96 -22.11
CA CYS A 56 0.89 -12.55 -22.24
C CYS A 56 0.45 -12.38 -23.70
N LYS A 57 1.31 -11.81 -24.54
CA LYS A 57 1.06 -11.64 -25.98
C LYS A 57 1.05 -12.98 -26.71
N GLU A 58 2.02 -13.85 -26.45
CA GLU A 58 2.15 -15.17 -27.06
C GLU A 58 0.94 -16.07 -26.77
N LEU A 59 0.42 -16.00 -25.54
CA LEU A 59 -0.70 -16.83 -25.07
C LEU A 59 -2.07 -16.15 -25.22
N GLY A 60 -2.13 -14.92 -25.72
CA GLY A 60 -3.39 -14.19 -25.89
C GLY A 60 -4.09 -13.91 -24.55
N VAL A 61 -3.34 -13.48 -23.53
CA VAL A 61 -3.87 -13.20 -22.20
C VAL A 61 -4.62 -11.86 -22.19
N ASP A 62 -5.87 -11.87 -21.74
CA ASP A 62 -6.74 -10.68 -21.65
C ASP A 62 -6.50 -9.86 -20.37
N GLY A 63 -6.07 -10.51 -19.28
CA GLY A 63 -5.92 -9.85 -17.99
C GLY A 63 -4.84 -10.45 -17.10
N ILE A 64 -4.22 -9.62 -16.29
CA ILE A 64 -3.20 -9.99 -15.32
C ILE A 64 -3.72 -9.69 -13.91
N HIS A 65 -3.79 -10.72 -13.05
CA HIS A 65 -3.93 -10.56 -11.61
C HIS A 65 -2.54 -10.58 -10.98
N PRO A 66 -2.03 -9.45 -10.47
CA PRO A 66 -0.63 -9.35 -10.04
C PRO A 66 -0.33 -10.05 -8.71
N GLY A 67 -1.34 -10.58 -8.03
CA GLY A 67 -1.20 -11.12 -6.68
C GLY A 67 -0.96 -10.01 -5.64
N TYR A 68 -0.10 -10.30 -4.69
CA TYR A 68 0.32 -9.40 -3.60
C TYR A 68 1.84 -9.27 -3.61
N GLY A 69 2.36 -8.06 -3.36
CA GLY A 69 3.78 -7.78 -3.46
C GLY A 69 4.29 -7.73 -4.91
N PHE A 70 5.60 -7.75 -5.09
CA PHE A 70 6.27 -7.66 -6.40
C PHE A 70 5.74 -6.51 -7.27
N LEU A 71 5.00 -6.83 -8.31
CA LEU A 71 4.50 -5.87 -9.30
C LEU A 71 3.08 -5.36 -8.99
N SER A 72 2.44 -5.80 -7.90
CA SER A 72 1.04 -5.46 -7.59
C SER A 72 0.79 -3.97 -7.34
N GLU A 73 1.80 -3.26 -6.85
CA GLU A 73 1.74 -1.81 -6.56
C GLU A 73 2.72 -1.01 -7.42
N ASN A 74 3.14 -1.60 -8.55
CA ASN A 74 4.11 -0.98 -9.45
C ASN A 74 3.39 -0.22 -10.58
N ALA A 75 3.29 1.11 -10.45
CA ALA A 75 2.62 1.97 -11.42
C ALA A 75 3.24 1.87 -12.83
N HIS A 76 4.57 1.70 -12.93
CA HIS A 76 5.25 1.55 -14.20
C HIS A 76 4.84 0.25 -14.92
N PHE A 77 4.77 -0.85 -14.18
CA PHE A 77 4.26 -2.11 -14.73
C PHE A 77 2.79 -2.00 -15.14
N ALA A 78 1.95 -1.40 -14.29
CA ALA A 78 0.53 -1.18 -14.60
C ALA A 78 0.35 -0.38 -15.91
N ARG A 79 1.19 0.63 -16.14
CA ARG A 79 1.21 1.42 -17.38
C ARG A 79 1.59 0.57 -18.59
N LYS A 80 2.66 -0.22 -18.48
CA LYS A 80 3.07 -1.15 -19.56
C LYS A 80 1.98 -2.18 -19.91
N VAL A 81 1.28 -2.71 -18.91
CA VAL A 81 0.15 -3.63 -19.11
C VAL A 81 -0.97 -2.95 -19.89
N LYS A 82 -1.34 -1.72 -19.49
CA LYS A 82 -2.34 -0.88 -20.17
C LYS A 82 -1.94 -0.59 -21.62
N ASP A 83 -0.68 -0.20 -21.86
CA ASP A 83 -0.15 0.10 -23.19
C ASP A 83 -0.10 -1.14 -24.09
N ALA A 84 0.04 -2.33 -23.50
CA ALA A 84 -0.04 -3.61 -24.21
C ALA A 84 -1.48 -4.04 -24.55
N GLY A 85 -2.50 -3.27 -24.13
CA GLY A 85 -3.91 -3.61 -24.34
C GLY A 85 -4.43 -4.72 -23.42
N ILE A 86 -3.72 -5.01 -22.35
CA ILE A 86 -4.07 -6.04 -21.37
C ILE A 86 -4.71 -5.37 -20.14
N THR A 87 -5.68 -6.01 -19.53
CA THR A 87 -6.32 -5.50 -18.30
C THR A 87 -5.51 -5.90 -17.07
N LEU A 88 -5.00 -4.93 -16.30
CA LEU A 88 -4.50 -5.20 -14.96
C LEU A 88 -5.70 -5.31 -14.00
N ILE A 89 -5.79 -6.41 -13.26
CA ILE A 89 -6.83 -6.61 -12.23
C ILE A 89 -6.32 -5.98 -10.93
N GLY A 90 -6.57 -4.70 -10.78
CA GLY A 90 -6.08 -3.86 -9.69
C GLY A 90 -6.28 -2.38 -9.99
N PRO A 91 -5.73 -1.49 -9.15
CA PRO A 91 -5.85 -0.04 -9.33
C PRO A 91 -5.14 0.46 -10.58
N SER A 92 -5.57 1.62 -11.07
CA SER A 92 -4.94 2.30 -12.21
C SER A 92 -3.51 2.73 -11.89
N PRO A 93 -2.63 2.92 -12.91
CA PRO A 93 -1.30 3.48 -12.69
C PRO A 93 -1.34 4.82 -11.96
N GLU A 94 -2.29 5.68 -12.30
CA GLU A 94 -2.48 7.01 -11.72
C GLU A 94 -2.86 6.91 -10.23
N SER A 95 -3.76 5.99 -9.89
CA SER A 95 -4.15 5.70 -8.50
C SER A 95 -2.97 5.18 -7.67
N MET A 96 -2.16 4.28 -8.27
CA MET A 96 -0.94 3.76 -7.63
C MET A 96 0.08 4.87 -7.36
N GLU A 97 0.27 5.80 -8.29
CA GLU A 97 1.19 6.94 -8.13
C GLU A 97 0.75 7.87 -7.01
N ILE A 98 -0.55 8.23 -6.98
CA ILE A 98 -1.12 9.08 -5.93
C ILE A 98 -0.97 8.42 -4.56
N MET A 99 -1.37 7.16 -4.43
CA MET A 99 -1.40 6.47 -3.14
C MET A 99 -0.04 5.90 -2.71
N GLY A 100 0.89 5.77 -3.63
CA GLY A 100 2.26 5.33 -3.36
C GLY A 100 3.14 6.41 -2.72
N ASP A 101 2.81 7.68 -2.89
CA ASP A 101 3.46 8.81 -2.25
C ASP A 101 2.60 9.35 -1.11
N LYS A 102 3.13 9.38 0.11
CA LYS A 102 2.37 9.74 1.31
C LYS A 102 1.86 11.18 1.30
N LEU A 103 2.60 12.11 0.73
CA LEU A 103 2.21 13.51 0.66
C LEU A 103 1.12 13.71 -0.41
N SER A 104 1.30 13.11 -1.57
CA SER A 104 0.29 13.11 -2.64
C SER A 104 -1.01 12.47 -2.18
N ALA A 105 -0.95 11.35 -1.45
CA ALA A 105 -2.12 10.70 -0.87
C ALA A 105 -2.86 11.62 0.11
N LYS A 106 -2.15 12.26 1.05
CA LYS A 106 -2.74 13.21 1.99
C LYS A 106 -3.41 14.39 1.28
N GLN A 107 -2.74 14.95 0.26
CA GLN A 107 -3.29 16.06 -0.53
C GLN A 107 -4.56 15.64 -1.30
N ALA A 108 -4.54 14.47 -1.92
CA ALA A 108 -5.69 13.96 -2.67
C ALA A 108 -6.94 13.81 -1.80
N VAL A 109 -6.81 13.31 -0.56
CA VAL A 109 -7.95 13.07 0.33
C VAL A 109 -8.41 14.30 1.10
N LYS A 110 -7.65 15.39 1.10
CA LYS A 110 -7.94 16.61 1.88
C LYS A 110 -9.29 17.22 1.56
N SER A 111 -9.67 17.31 0.28
CA SER A 111 -10.96 17.84 -0.17
C SER A 111 -12.15 16.93 0.14
N TYR A 112 -11.90 15.68 0.52
CA TYR A 112 -12.91 14.68 0.85
C TYR A 112 -13.18 14.56 2.36
N HIS A 113 -12.60 15.46 3.18
CA HIS A 113 -12.76 15.48 4.64
C HIS A 113 -12.42 14.15 5.32
N VAL A 114 -11.44 13.41 4.77
CA VAL A 114 -10.94 12.18 5.39
C VAL A 114 -10.13 12.55 6.62
N PRO A 115 -10.41 11.98 7.80
CA PRO A 115 -9.62 12.25 8.99
C PRO A 115 -8.18 11.70 8.81
N LEU A 116 -7.20 12.56 9.03
CA LEU A 116 -5.79 12.22 8.95
C LEU A 116 -5.14 12.33 10.33
N VAL A 117 -4.08 11.55 10.54
CA VAL A 117 -3.23 11.75 11.73
C VAL A 117 -2.68 13.17 11.68
N PRO A 118 -2.83 13.98 12.77
CA PRO A 118 -2.30 15.33 12.79
C PRO A 118 -0.80 15.36 12.48
N GLY A 119 -0.39 16.29 11.64
CA GLY A 119 0.99 16.41 11.19
C GLY A 119 1.10 17.36 10.00
N VAL A 120 2.23 17.36 9.34
CA VAL A 120 2.48 18.22 8.18
C VAL A 120 2.35 17.49 6.86
N ASP A 121 1.86 18.22 5.87
CA ASP A 121 1.64 17.72 4.51
C ASP A 121 2.78 18.12 3.56
N VAL A 122 3.96 18.45 4.11
CA VAL A 122 5.14 18.85 3.35
C VAL A 122 6.39 18.17 3.89
N ALA A 123 7.30 17.86 3.02
CA ALA A 123 8.63 17.37 3.38
C ALA A 123 9.44 18.52 3.99
N ILE A 124 10.16 18.26 5.07
CA ILE A 124 10.94 19.24 5.82
C ILE A 124 12.40 18.82 5.79
N SER A 125 13.26 19.73 5.35
CA SER A 125 14.73 19.59 5.45
C SER A 125 15.35 20.57 6.43
N ASP A 126 14.70 21.70 6.68
CA ASP A 126 15.15 22.73 7.61
C ASP A 126 14.77 22.40 9.06
N ILE A 127 15.76 22.41 9.96
CA ILE A 127 15.57 22.01 11.36
C ILE A 127 14.79 23.09 12.15
N ASP A 128 14.98 24.36 11.88
CA ASP A 128 14.31 25.43 12.63
C ASP A 128 12.82 25.50 12.29
N ALA A 129 12.49 25.26 11.02
CA ALA A 129 11.10 25.10 10.59
C ALA A 129 10.48 23.84 11.21
N ALA A 130 11.23 22.74 11.28
CA ALA A 130 10.79 21.49 11.86
C ALA A 130 10.48 21.59 13.36
N ILE A 131 11.26 22.35 14.12
CA ILE A 131 11.02 22.59 15.56
C ILE A 131 9.67 23.27 15.78
N LYS A 132 9.36 24.32 15.03
CA LYS A 132 8.08 25.04 15.13
C LYS A 132 6.90 24.13 14.85
N ILE A 133 7.01 23.33 13.80
CA ILE A 133 6.00 22.35 13.42
C ILE A 133 5.81 21.30 14.51
N ALA A 134 6.90 20.79 15.09
CA ALA A 134 6.85 19.82 16.17
C ALA A 134 6.14 20.36 17.42
N GLU A 135 6.35 21.65 17.72
CA GLU A 135 5.66 22.34 18.82
C GLU A 135 4.16 22.51 18.54
N GLU A 136 3.78 22.85 17.29
CA GLU A 136 2.38 22.98 16.88
C GLU A 136 1.64 21.63 16.91
N VAL A 137 2.27 20.55 16.45
CA VAL A 137 1.72 19.18 16.49
C VAL A 137 1.62 18.67 17.91
N GLY A 138 2.55 19.09 18.77
CA GLY A 138 2.65 18.72 20.18
C GLY A 138 3.23 17.31 20.40
N TYR A 139 4.15 17.19 21.33
CA TYR A 139 4.80 15.91 21.69
C TYR A 139 3.82 14.94 22.38
N PRO A 140 4.03 13.61 22.29
CA PRO A 140 5.05 12.95 21.47
C PRO A 140 4.74 12.99 19.99
N ILE A 141 5.79 13.00 19.15
CA ILE A 141 5.71 13.04 17.70
C ILE A 141 6.53 11.91 17.06
N LEU A 142 6.24 11.63 15.80
CA LEU A 142 6.97 10.67 14.99
C LEU A 142 7.58 11.40 13.79
N ILE A 143 8.91 11.36 13.66
CA ILE A 143 9.63 11.80 12.47
C ILE A 143 9.72 10.61 11.52
N LYS A 144 9.38 10.80 10.25
CA LYS A 144 9.38 9.75 9.21
C LYS A 144 10.10 10.24 7.96
N ALA A 145 10.90 9.38 7.33
CA ALA A 145 11.44 9.65 6.00
C ALA A 145 10.31 9.85 4.98
N SER A 146 10.44 10.84 4.12
CA SER A 146 9.50 11.10 3.03
C SER A 146 9.52 9.96 2.00
N ALA A 147 10.73 9.54 1.61
CA ALA A 147 10.94 8.38 0.76
C ALA A 147 11.09 7.12 1.63
N GLY A 148 10.31 6.08 1.35
CA GLY A 148 10.47 4.78 1.98
C GLY A 148 9.32 4.30 2.86
N GLY A 149 9.43 3.05 3.31
CA GLY A 149 8.43 2.33 4.11
C GLY A 149 9.08 1.30 5.03
N GLY A 150 8.25 0.50 5.72
CA GLY A 150 8.73 -0.59 6.57
C GLY A 150 9.44 -0.16 7.87
N GLY A 151 9.24 1.08 8.32
CA GLY A 151 9.77 1.57 9.59
C GLY A 151 11.21 2.10 9.55
N LYS A 152 11.88 2.09 8.40
CA LYS A 152 13.19 2.74 8.25
C LYS A 152 13.04 4.26 8.20
N GLY A 153 13.97 4.99 8.83
CA GLY A 153 13.90 6.44 8.92
C GLY A 153 12.78 6.95 9.82
N MET A 154 12.31 6.14 10.77
CA MET A 154 11.32 6.54 11.76
C MET A 154 11.97 6.76 13.13
N ARG A 155 11.63 7.90 13.78
CA ARG A 155 12.11 8.24 15.12
C ARG A 155 10.95 8.79 15.95
N LEU A 156 10.74 8.16 17.11
CA LEU A 156 9.84 8.68 18.14
C LEU A 156 10.58 9.76 18.94
N VAL A 157 9.94 10.90 19.09
CA VAL A 157 10.44 12.01 19.92
C VAL A 157 9.39 12.30 20.98
N GLU A 158 9.74 12.02 22.22
CA GLU A 158 8.83 12.20 23.35
C GLU A 158 8.87 13.62 23.93
N ARG A 159 10.03 14.29 23.81
CA ARG A 159 10.27 15.60 24.41
C ARG A 159 10.99 16.51 23.42
N SER A 160 10.76 17.81 23.55
CA SER A 160 11.35 18.85 22.69
C SER A 160 12.88 18.87 22.72
N GLU A 161 13.48 18.57 23.87
CA GLU A 161 14.93 18.58 24.07
C GLU A 161 15.64 17.55 23.17
N ASP A 162 14.98 16.43 22.88
CA ASP A 162 15.55 15.35 22.09
C ASP A 162 15.35 15.57 20.56
N PHE A 163 14.52 16.56 20.17
CA PHE A 163 14.06 16.72 18.80
C PHE A 163 15.20 16.90 17.78
N THR A 164 16.12 17.83 18.02
CA THR A 164 17.18 18.17 17.06
C THR A 164 18.10 16.99 16.76
N GLU A 165 18.43 16.21 17.80
CA GLU A 165 19.26 15.01 17.63
C GLU A 165 18.51 13.93 16.82
N GLN A 166 17.28 13.63 17.20
CA GLN A 166 16.46 12.62 16.52
C GLN A 166 16.16 13.00 15.06
N MET A 167 15.95 14.29 14.79
CA MET A 167 15.74 14.82 13.45
C MET A 167 16.97 14.56 12.57
N ARG A 168 18.18 14.91 13.05
CA ARG A 168 19.43 14.65 12.32
C ARG A 168 19.67 13.17 12.06
N MET A 169 19.37 12.33 13.05
CA MET A 169 19.49 10.87 12.90
C MET A 169 18.52 10.34 11.83
N ALA A 170 17.28 10.81 11.84
CA ALA A 170 16.28 10.42 10.83
C ALA A 170 16.69 10.86 9.41
N GLN A 171 17.17 12.10 9.26
CA GLN A 171 17.66 12.62 7.98
C GLN A 171 18.86 11.82 7.45
N ASN A 172 19.83 11.52 8.30
CA ASN A 172 21.01 10.73 7.90
C ASN A 172 20.63 9.31 7.48
N GLU A 173 19.71 8.67 8.21
CA GLU A 173 19.21 7.35 7.84
C GLU A 173 18.41 7.39 6.53
N ALA A 174 17.57 8.40 6.33
CA ALA A 174 16.82 8.60 5.11
C ALA A 174 17.76 8.81 3.90
N ARG A 175 18.75 9.67 4.04
CA ARG A 175 19.76 9.93 3.00
C ARG A 175 20.55 8.67 2.64
N SER A 176 20.98 7.90 3.64
CA SER A 176 21.76 6.67 3.40
C SER A 176 20.94 5.53 2.79
N SER A 177 19.65 5.44 3.15
CA SER A 177 18.78 4.33 2.72
C SER A 177 18.02 4.62 1.43
N PHE A 178 17.70 5.87 1.16
CA PHE A 178 16.80 6.28 0.06
C PHE A 178 17.38 7.35 -0.85
N GLY A 179 18.55 7.95 -0.51
CA GLY A 179 19.18 9.01 -1.28
C GLY A 179 18.54 10.40 -1.11
N ASP A 180 17.54 10.52 -0.23
CA ASP A 180 16.80 11.75 0.08
C ASP A 180 16.72 11.90 1.60
N ASP A 181 16.99 13.09 2.12
CA ASP A 181 16.95 13.39 3.56
C ASP A 181 15.66 14.08 4.02
N ALA A 182 14.72 14.27 3.11
CA ALA A 182 13.46 14.87 3.43
C ALA A 182 12.66 13.99 4.41
N VAL A 183 12.15 14.61 5.46
CA VAL A 183 11.33 13.96 6.49
C VAL A 183 10.04 14.74 6.69
N PHE A 184 9.05 14.08 7.28
CA PHE A 184 7.83 14.73 7.74
C PHE A 184 7.54 14.35 9.20
N ILE A 185 6.70 15.16 9.85
CA ILE A 185 6.37 15.04 11.26
C ILE A 185 4.89 14.73 11.41
N GLU A 186 4.59 13.73 12.22
CA GLU A 186 3.22 13.35 12.57
C GLU A 186 3.06 13.21 14.08
N LYS A 187 1.84 13.42 14.57
CA LYS A 187 1.50 13.09 15.95
C LYS A 187 1.72 11.61 16.21
N PHE A 188 2.43 11.28 17.29
CA PHE A 188 2.51 9.90 17.73
C PHE A 188 1.23 9.51 18.47
N VAL A 189 0.56 8.48 17.99
CA VAL A 189 -0.60 7.89 18.65
C VAL A 189 -0.11 6.77 19.56
N SER A 190 -0.25 6.93 20.86
CA SER A 190 0.17 5.92 21.83
C SER A 190 -0.80 4.76 21.89
N LYS A 191 -0.30 3.54 21.82
CA LYS A 191 -1.08 2.29 21.88
C LYS A 191 -2.28 2.24 20.93
N PRO A 192 -2.09 2.58 19.64
CA PRO A 192 -3.19 2.61 18.68
C PRO A 192 -3.73 1.21 18.43
N ARG A 193 -5.02 1.12 18.14
CA ARG A 193 -5.58 -0.03 17.46
C ARG A 193 -5.46 0.17 15.95
N HIS A 194 -4.95 -0.84 15.27
CA HIS A 194 -4.86 -0.85 13.82
C HIS A 194 -6.11 -1.50 13.24
N ILE A 195 -6.94 -0.68 12.63
CA ILE A 195 -8.18 -1.12 11.99
C ILE A 195 -8.07 -0.85 10.50
N GLU A 196 -8.35 -1.83 9.67
CA GLU A 196 -8.41 -1.64 8.23
C GLU A 196 -9.82 -1.87 7.69
N ILE A 197 -10.27 -0.99 6.81
CA ILE A 197 -11.53 -1.12 6.11
C ILE A 197 -11.26 -1.69 4.71
N GLN A 198 -11.91 -2.82 4.41
CA GLN A 198 -11.89 -3.37 3.05
C GLN A 198 -12.76 -2.52 2.14
N VAL A 199 -12.23 -2.09 1.02
CA VAL A 199 -12.97 -1.39 -0.03
C VAL A 199 -12.99 -2.17 -1.32
N PHE A 200 -14.00 -1.90 -2.14
CA PHE A 200 -14.10 -2.38 -3.51
C PHE A 200 -14.70 -1.27 -4.38
N ALA A 201 -14.04 -0.96 -5.48
CA ALA A 201 -14.46 0.12 -6.37
C ALA A 201 -14.41 -0.30 -7.85
N ASP A 202 -15.23 0.32 -8.67
CA ASP A 202 -15.31 0.09 -10.11
C ASP A 202 -14.83 1.31 -10.92
N ARG A 203 -14.70 1.12 -12.25
CA ARG A 203 -14.31 2.17 -13.19
C ARG A 203 -15.37 3.26 -13.39
N MET A 204 -16.59 3.04 -12.90
CA MET A 204 -17.70 3.99 -13.02
C MET A 204 -17.73 4.99 -11.85
N GLY A 205 -16.79 4.87 -10.90
CA GLY A 205 -16.72 5.70 -9.72
C GLY A 205 -17.58 5.21 -8.55
N ASN A 206 -18.18 4.02 -8.65
CA ASN A 206 -18.86 3.41 -7.53
C ASN A 206 -17.84 2.77 -6.60
N ALA A 207 -18.02 2.99 -5.29
CA ALA A 207 -17.18 2.39 -4.28
C ALA A 207 -18.03 1.95 -3.08
N VAL A 208 -17.69 0.80 -2.52
CA VAL A 208 -18.33 0.25 -1.32
C VAL A 208 -17.26 -0.15 -0.30
N TYR A 209 -17.62 -0.13 0.97
CA TYR A 209 -16.81 -0.72 2.02
C TYR A 209 -17.41 -2.06 2.47
N LEU A 210 -16.56 -3.02 2.76
CA LEU A 210 -16.94 -4.38 3.15
C LEU A 210 -16.53 -4.67 4.61
N PHE A 211 -16.69 -3.66 5.45
CA PHE A 211 -16.39 -3.66 6.87
C PHE A 211 -14.90 -3.79 7.19
N GLU A 212 -14.61 -3.98 8.48
CA GLU A 212 -13.27 -3.90 9.04
C GLU A 212 -12.63 -5.25 9.35
N ARG A 213 -11.30 -5.19 9.47
CA ARG A 213 -10.46 -6.14 10.19
C ARG A 213 -9.67 -5.39 11.24
N GLU A 214 -9.56 -5.93 12.43
CA GLU A 214 -8.63 -5.46 13.45
C GLU A 214 -7.30 -6.20 13.31
N CYS A 215 -6.22 -5.44 13.09
CA CYS A 215 -4.88 -5.94 12.81
C CYS A 215 -3.86 -5.45 13.83
N SER A 216 -4.27 -5.24 15.10
CA SER A 216 -3.43 -4.64 16.14
C SER A 216 -2.32 -5.57 16.62
N ILE A 217 -2.49 -6.89 16.49
CA ILE A 217 -1.48 -7.88 16.89
C ILE A 217 -0.44 -8.01 15.78
N GLN A 218 0.65 -7.28 15.96
CA GLN A 218 1.71 -7.16 14.97
C GLN A 218 3.07 -7.54 15.56
N ARG A 219 3.96 -8.04 14.73
CA ARG A 219 5.38 -8.22 15.04
C ARG A 219 6.23 -7.35 14.10
N ARG A 220 6.86 -6.31 14.64
CA ARG A 220 7.68 -5.37 13.86
C ARG A 220 6.93 -4.84 12.63
N HIS A 221 5.69 -4.35 12.84
CA HIS A 221 4.76 -3.87 11.81
C HIS A 221 4.23 -4.94 10.83
N GLN A 222 4.47 -6.20 11.09
CA GLN A 222 3.86 -7.30 10.35
C GLN A 222 2.59 -7.76 11.06
N LYS A 223 1.47 -7.75 10.39
CA LYS A 223 0.20 -8.28 10.87
C LYS A 223 0.33 -9.79 11.09
N VAL A 224 -0.02 -10.28 12.31
CA VAL A 224 0.12 -11.68 12.69
C VAL A 224 -1.23 -12.30 12.96
N VAL A 225 -2.13 -11.57 13.63
CA VAL A 225 -3.50 -11.99 13.89
C VAL A 225 -4.43 -10.90 13.42
N GLU A 226 -5.46 -11.29 12.69
CA GLU A 226 -6.53 -10.43 12.22
C GLU A 226 -7.87 -10.96 12.71
N GLU A 227 -8.70 -10.06 13.21
CA GLU A 227 -10.04 -10.36 13.73
C GLU A 227 -11.09 -9.55 12.97
N ALA A 228 -12.25 -10.16 12.74
CA ALA A 228 -13.42 -9.50 12.17
C ALA A 228 -14.70 -10.06 12.80
N PRO A 229 -15.61 -9.18 13.28
CA PRO A 229 -15.48 -7.73 13.38
C PRO A 229 -14.54 -7.30 14.51
N SER A 230 -14.14 -6.01 14.53
CA SER A 230 -13.38 -5.43 15.65
C SER A 230 -14.27 -5.26 16.87
N ALA A 231 -13.76 -5.70 18.03
CA ALA A 231 -14.47 -5.60 19.29
C ALA A 231 -14.61 -4.17 19.85
N ILE A 232 -13.79 -3.22 19.35
CA ILE A 232 -13.78 -1.84 19.84
C ILE A 232 -14.64 -0.89 19.01
N LEU A 233 -15.05 -1.26 17.80
CA LEU A 233 -15.83 -0.37 16.94
C LEU A 233 -17.30 -0.37 17.29
N THR A 234 -17.84 0.83 17.58
CA THR A 234 -19.30 1.01 17.63
C THR A 234 -19.88 1.03 16.21
N PRO A 235 -21.19 0.83 16.04
CA PRO A 235 -21.83 0.96 14.72
C PRO A 235 -21.58 2.33 14.06
N GLU A 236 -21.56 3.41 14.84
CA GLU A 236 -21.32 4.77 14.37
C GLU A 236 -19.87 4.94 13.89
N MET A 237 -18.89 4.46 14.65
CA MET A 237 -17.49 4.47 14.26
C MET A 237 -17.26 3.67 12.98
N ARG A 238 -17.81 2.46 12.91
CA ARG A 238 -17.72 1.60 11.72
C ARG A 238 -18.28 2.28 10.48
N LYS A 239 -19.42 2.95 10.61
CA LYS A 239 -20.03 3.72 9.52
C LYS A 239 -19.14 4.87 9.10
N ALA A 240 -18.67 5.69 10.04
CA ALA A 240 -17.81 6.85 9.75
C ALA A 240 -16.50 6.45 9.07
N MET A 241 -15.85 5.38 9.56
CA MET A 241 -14.63 4.85 8.96
C MET A 241 -14.88 4.27 7.55
N GLY A 242 -16.01 3.56 7.37
CA GLY A 242 -16.41 3.04 6.06
C GLY A 242 -16.65 4.15 5.04
N GLU A 243 -17.35 5.22 5.43
CA GLU A 243 -17.58 6.39 4.59
C GLU A 243 -16.27 7.13 4.25
N ALA A 244 -15.36 7.27 5.23
CA ALA A 244 -14.04 7.82 5.00
C ALA A 244 -13.23 6.97 4.00
N ALA A 245 -13.28 5.64 4.13
CA ALA A 245 -12.60 4.73 3.21
C ALA A 245 -13.15 4.81 1.77
N VAL A 246 -14.47 4.95 1.60
CA VAL A 246 -15.10 5.21 0.29
C VAL A 246 -14.64 6.56 -0.27
N ASN A 247 -14.52 7.58 0.56
CA ASN A 247 -14.02 8.89 0.14
C ASN A 247 -12.56 8.84 -0.34
N VAL A 248 -11.71 8.02 0.29
CA VAL A 248 -10.35 7.77 -0.21
C VAL A 248 -10.39 7.17 -1.62
N CYS A 249 -11.23 6.17 -1.87
CA CYS A 249 -11.38 5.60 -3.21
C CYS A 249 -11.79 6.64 -4.25
N LYS A 250 -12.75 7.51 -3.92
CA LYS A 250 -13.20 8.59 -4.81
C LYS A 250 -12.10 9.61 -5.08
N ALA A 251 -11.32 9.96 -4.06
CA ALA A 251 -10.25 10.95 -4.16
C ALA A 251 -9.15 10.58 -5.16
N CYS A 252 -8.89 9.29 -5.33
CA CYS A 252 -7.86 8.79 -6.25
C CYS A 252 -8.41 8.00 -7.44
N ASN A 253 -9.73 8.01 -7.68
CA ASN A 253 -10.38 7.20 -8.72
C ASN A 253 -9.97 5.73 -8.65
N TYR A 254 -10.00 5.16 -7.44
CA TYR A 254 -9.58 3.80 -7.18
C TYR A 254 -10.46 2.79 -7.89
N GLU A 255 -9.85 1.74 -8.42
CA GLU A 255 -10.56 0.56 -8.94
C GLU A 255 -9.96 -0.73 -8.37
N GLY A 256 -10.81 -1.73 -8.18
CA GLY A 256 -10.42 -3.03 -7.62
C GLY A 256 -10.64 -3.12 -6.11
N ALA A 257 -10.01 -4.12 -5.51
CA ALA A 257 -10.03 -4.36 -4.08
C ALA A 257 -8.85 -3.64 -3.40
N GLY A 258 -9.11 -3.01 -2.26
CA GLY A 258 -8.09 -2.34 -1.47
C GLY A 258 -8.44 -2.27 0.00
N THR A 259 -7.53 -1.76 0.79
CA THR A 259 -7.74 -1.49 2.22
C THR A 259 -7.33 -0.08 2.57
N VAL A 260 -8.08 0.53 3.51
CA VAL A 260 -7.72 1.80 4.13
C VAL A 260 -7.49 1.54 5.60
N GLU A 261 -6.28 1.85 6.07
CA GLU A 261 -5.88 1.64 7.47
C GLU A 261 -6.16 2.88 8.32
N PHE A 262 -6.62 2.63 9.54
CA PHE A 262 -6.92 3.64 10.55
C PHE A 262 -6.18 3.32 11.84
N LEU A 263 -5.76 4.36 12.54
CA LEU A 263 -5.31 4.31 13.92
C LEU A 263 -6.46 4.81 14.81
N VAL A 264 -6.90 3.97 15.72
CA VAL A 264 -8.05 4.22 16.62
C VAL A 264 -7.61 4.17 18.07
#